data_18f87f3dccbe8ae646a2c64bf17eb925
#
_entry.id   18f87f3dccbe8ae646a2c64bf17eb925
#
_cell.length_a   1.000
_cell.length_b   1.000
_cell.length_c   1.000
_cell.angle_alpha   90.00
_cell.angle_beta   90.00
_cell.angle_gamma   90.00
#
_symmetry.space_group_name_H-M   'P 1'
#
loop_
_entity.id
_entity.type
_entity.pdbx_description
1 polymer ?
#
loop_
_entity_poly.entity_id
_entity_poly.type
_entity_poly.pdbx_seq_one_letter_code
_entity_poly.pdbx_strand_id
1 'polypeptide(L)'
;MIKIRIKFRKYGVMRFIGHLDIMRYFQKAMRRAEIDICYSEGFSPHQIMSFAAPLGVGITSDGEYLDIEVNSTRSSEASIKALNDTMVEGVEVTEYVKLPDNAKTAMSMVAAADYDLYFKEGYEPAADVRTFADGIRQYFTEKEEFLITKQTKKSEKVMDLKQLVYAFDVSERDGRPVFYLKVST
;
A
#
# COMPACT_ATOMS: atom_id res chain seq x y z
N MET A 1 12.40 -17.14 -17.08
CA MET A 1 11.49 -16.73 -15.98
C MET A 1 10.73 -15.50 -16.44
N ILE A 2 9.44 -15.43 -16.16
CA ILE A 2 8.56 -14.32 -16.56
C ILE A 2 8.29 -13.48 -15.33
N LYS A 3 8.53 -12.18 -15.42
CA LYS A 3 8.23 -11.24 -14.34
C LYS A 3 6.77 -10.77 -14.43
N ILE A 4 6.07 -10.81 -13.32
CA ILE A 4 4.67 -10.41 -13.22
C ILE A 4 4.55 -9.39 -12.10
N ARG A 5 3.80 -8.32 -12.33
CA ARG A 5 3.35 -7.39 -11.29
C ARG A 5 1.87 -7.59 -11.03
N ILE A 6 1.55 -7.82 -9.79
CA ILE A 6 0.19 -7.96 -9.28
C ILE A 6 -0.15 -6.68 -8.53
N LYS A 7 -1.33 -6.09 -8.82
CA LYS A 7 -1.93 -5.07 -7.99
C LYS A 7 -3.07 -5.70 -7.21
N PHE A 8 -3.17 -5.38 -5.94
CA PHE A 8 -4.21 -5.92 -5.08
C PHE A 8 -4.72 -4.88 -4.08
N ARG A 9 -5.92 -5.12 -3.59
CA ARG A 9 -6.58 -4.35 -2.54
C ARG A 9 -6.52 -5.12 -1.23
N LYS A 10 -6.47 -4.38 -0.12
CA LYS A 10 -6.57 -4.92 1.23
C LYS A 10 -7.55 -4.07 2.03
N TYR A 11 -8.66 -4.67 2.47
CA TYR A 11 -9.76 -3.93 3.11
C TYR A 11 -10.48 -4.77 4.17
N GLY A 12 -11.56 -4.25 4.73
CA GLY A 12 -12.37 -4.95 5.72
C GLY A 12 -11.54 -5.43 6.92
N VAL A 13 -11.78 -6.63 7.37
CA VAL A 13 -11.08 -7.24 8.52
C VAL A 13 -9.62 -7.57 8.20
N MET A 14 -9.27 -7.74 6.93
CA MET A 14 -7.90 -8.02 6.51
C MET A 14 -6.94 -6.86 6.78
N ARG A 15 -7.42 -5.64 7.03
CA ARG A 15 -6.58 -4.51 7.47
C ARG A 15 -5.80 -4.79 8.75
N PHE A 16 -6.28 -5.69 9.61
CA PHE A 16 -5.62 -6.05 10.87
C PHE A 16 -4.52 -7.11 10.72
N ILE A 17 -4.35 -7.64 9.52
CA ILE A 17 -3.29 -8.63 9.24
C ILE A 17 -1.99 -7.91 8.90
N GLY A 18 -0.92 -8.28 9.59
CA GLY A 18 0.42 -7.71 9.41
C GLY A 18 1.09 -8.16 8.10
N HIS A 19 2.16 -7.46 7.71
CA HIS A 19 2.86 -7.70 6.46
C HIS A 19 3.37 -9.15 6.31
N LEU A 20 3.97 -9.72 7.35
CA LEU A 20 4.50 -11.10 7.29
C LEU A 20 3.39 -12.13 7.08
N ASP A 21 2.22 -11.91 7.65
CA ASP A 21 1.09 -12.82 7.49
C ASP A 21 0.42 -12.65 6.13
N ILE A 22 0.35 -11.43 5.57
CA ILE A 22 -0.06 -11.19 4.18
C ILE A 22 0.90 -11.88 3.21
N MET A 23 2.20 -11.81 3.43
CA MET A 23 3.18 -12.52 2.62
C MET A 23 2.92 -14.04 2.64
N ARG A 24 2.75 -14.63 3.82
CA ARG A 24 2.41 -16.07 3.96
C ARG A 24 1.07 -16.42 3.34
N TYR A 25 0.12 -15.50 3.41
CA TYR A 25 -1.19 -15.64 2.79
C TYR A 25 -1.07 -15.73 1.27
N PHE A 26 -0.35 -14.81 0.63
CA PHE A 26 -0.09 -14.85 -0.81
C PHE A 26 0.68 -16.11 -1.23
N GLN A 27 1.67 -16.56 -0.45
CA GLN A 27 2.39 -17.80 -0.73
C GLN A 27 1.45 -19.02 -0.79
N LYS A 28 0.43 -19.05 0.07
CA LYS A 28 -0.60 -20.10 0.06
C LYS A 28 -1.57 -19.90 -1.10
N ALA A 29 -1.96 -18.66 -1.40
CA ALA A 29 -2.85 -18.35 -2.51
C ALA A 29 -2.24 -18.74 -3.87
N MET A 30 -0.94 -18.44 -4.10
CA MET A 30 -0.23 -18.86 -5.32
C MET A 30 -0.33 -20.38 -5.54
N ARG A 31 -0.13 -21.16 -4.47
CA ARG A 31 -0.22 -22.62 -4.57
C ARG A 31 -1.64 -23.12 -4.84
N ARG A 32 -2.66 -22.53 -4.17
CA ARG A 32 -4.06 -22.92 -4.37
C ARG A 32 -4.60 -22.53 -5.75
N ALA A 33 -4.14 -21.38 -6.27
CA ALA A 33 -4.49 -20.89 -7.60
C ALA A 33 -3.68 -21.57 -8.72
N GLU A 34 -2.78 -22.49 -8.37
CA GLU A 34 -1.90 -23.19 -9.31
C GLU A 34 -1.10 -22.21 -10.19
N ILE A 35 -0.62 -21.11 -9.60
CA ILE A 35 0.32 -20.20 -10.25
C ILE A 35 1.69 -20.90 -10.28
N ASP A 36 2.27 -21.05 -11.47
CA ASP A 36 3.57 -21.69 -11.70
C ASP A 36 4.73 -20.79 -11.26
N ILE A 37 4.73 -20.45 -9.95
CA ILE A 37 5.68 -19.54 -9.34
C ILE A 37 7.09 -20.14 -9.26
N CYS A 38 8.10 -19.34 -9.56
CA CYS A 38 9.49 -19.72 -9.40
C CYS A 38 9.91 -19.76 -7.94
N TYR A 39 10.88 -20.64 -7.65
CA TYR A 39 11.50 -20.76 -6.33
C TYR A 39 12.97 -20.34 -6.40
N SER A 40 13.47 -19.79 -5.30
CA SER A 40 14.89 -19.49 -5.14
C SER A 40 15.72 -20.76 -5.14
N GLU A 41 16.98 -20.65 -5.52
CA GLU A 41 17.97 -21.73 -5.43
C GLU A 41 18.49 -21.87 -3.97
N GLY A 42 19.10 -23.03 -3.67
CA GLY A 42 19.76 -23.32 -2.40
C GLY A 42 19.02 -24.28 -1.49
N PHE A 43 19.43 -24.35 -0.22
CA PHE A 43 18.96 -25.35 0.74
C PHE A 43 17.55 -25.09 1.31
N SER A 44 17.03 -23.87 1.19
CA SER A 44 15.71 -23.49 1.67
C SER A 44 14.96 -22.70 0.60
N PRO A 45 14.47 -23.38 -0.46
CA PRO A 45 13.79 -22.72 -1.55
C PRO A 45 12.52 -22.04 -1.09
N HIS A 46 12.36 -20.78 -1.48
CA HIS A 46 11.16 -19.97 -1.23
C HIS A 46 10.65 -19.37 -2.54
N GLN A 47 9.35 -19.12 -2.60
CA GLN A 47 8.72 -18.48 -3.75
C GLN A 47 9.36 -17.10 -4.00
N ILE A 48 9.71 -16.83 -5.26
CA ILE A 48 10.27 -15.53 -5.66
C ILE A 48 9.12 -14.53 -5.72
N MET A 49 8.98 -13.73 -4.65
CA MET A 49 7.99 -12.67 -4.53
C MET A 49 8.53 -11.50 -3.71
N SER A 50 8.14 -10.29 -4.11
CA SER A 50 8.58 -9.05 -3.47
C SER A 50 7.45 -8.01 -3.45
N PHE A 51 7.03 -7.58 -2.27
CA PHE A 51 6.08 -6.48 -2.11
C PHE A 51 6.78 -5.13 -2.32
N ALA A 52 6.05 -4.16 -2.87
CA ALA A 52 6.58 -2.81 -3.08
C ALA A 52 6.86 -2.10 -1.76
N ALA A 53 5.91 -2.16 -0.84
CA ALA A 53 6.04 -1.63 0.51
C ALA A 53 5.22 -2.48 1.49
N PRO A 54 5.64 -2.59 2.77
CA PRO A 54 4.83 -3.23 3.79
C PRO A 54 3.71 -2.29 4.25
N LEU A 55 2.45 -2.67 4.03
CA LEU A 55 1.30 -1.93 4.53
C LEU A 55 1.14 -2.14 6.05
N GLY A 56 1.01 -1.04 6.80
CA GLY A 56 0.80 -1.06 8.24
C GLY A 56 -0.49 -1.77 8.66
N VAL A 57 -0.51 -2.29 9.89
CA VAL A 57 -1.71 -2.86 10.51
C VAL A 57 -2.74 -1.76 10.76
N GLY A 58 -4.01 -2.05 10.47
CA GLY A 58 -5.12 -1.11 10.63
C GLY A 58 -5.37 -0.23 9.40
N ILE A 59 -4.51 -0.30 8.37
CA ILE A 59 -4.64 0.49 7.15
C ILE A 59 -5.29 -0.37 6.06
N THR A 60 -6.25 0.21 5.34
CA THR A 60 -6.80 -0.32 4.09
C THR A 60 -6.05 0.27 2.90
N SER A 61 -6.01 -0.44 1.78
CA SER A 61 -5.41 0.06 0.55
C SER A 61 -6.16 -0.46 -0.68
N ASP A 62 -6.32 0.39 -1.67
CA ASP A 62 -6.88 0.06 -2.98
C ASP A 62 -5.81 -0.25 -4.04
N GLY A 63 -4.53 -0.19 -3.67
CA GLY A 63 -3.46 -0.36 -4.66
C GLY A 63 -2.10 -0.71 -4.08
N GLU A 64 -1.98 -1.93 -3.56
CA GLU A 64 -0.68 -2.51 -3.19
C GLU A 64 -0.08 -3.29 -4.37
N TYR A 65 1.24 -3.35 -4.43
CA TYR A 65 1.95 -4.04 -5.51
C TYR A 65 2.82 -5.18 -4.99
N LEU A 66 2.76 -6.29 -5.72
CA LEU A 66 3.54 -7.50 -5.49
C LEU A 66 4.17 -7.95 -6.82
N ASP A 67 5.47 -8.00 -6.88
CA ASP A 67 6.20 -8.60 -8.00
C ASP A 67 6.49 -10.07 -7.72
N ILE A 68 6.24 -10.93 -8.71
CA ILE A 68 6.55 -12.36 -8.67
C ILE A 68 7.31 -12.79 -9.92
N GLU A 69 7.99 -13.91 -9.83
CA GLU A 69 8.54 -14.60 -11.00
C GLU A 69 7.83 -15.94 -11.19
N VAL A 70 7.48 -16.24 -12.46
CA VAL A 70 6.79 -17.47 -12.83
C VAL A 70 7.50 -18.17 -13.99
N ASN A 71 7.40 -19.52 -14.05
CA ASN A 71 7.94 -20.29 -15.19
C ASN A 71 7.02 -20.18 -16.40
N SER A 72 5.71 -20.28 -16.18
CA SER A 72 4.67 -20.11 -17.18
C SER A 72 3.52 -19.28 -16.63
N THR A 73 2.69 -18.71 -17.52
CA THR A 73 1.51 -17.93 -17.07
C THR A 73 0.35 -18.10 -18.05
N ARG A 74 -0.84 -18.03 -17.51
CA ARG A 74 -2.11 -17.91 -18.23
C ARG A 74 -2.32 -16.46 -18.68
N SER A 75 -3.45 -16.16 -19.30
CA SER A 75 -3.85 -14.76 -19.53
C SER A 75 -4.01 -14.02 -18.19
N SER A 76 -3.87 -12.68 -18.21
CA SER A 76 -4.07 -11.85 -17.02
C SER A 76 -5.42 -12.11 -16.36
N GLU A 77 -6.49 -12.13 -17.14
CA GLU A 77 -7.86 -12.39 -16.66
C GLU A 77 -8.01 -13.75 -15.98
N ALA A 78 -7.48 -14.82 -16.61
CA ALA A 78 -7.53 -16.16 -16.04
C ALA A 78 -6.70 -16.26 -14.74
N SER A 79 -5.58 -15.57 -14.65
CA SER A 79 -4.74 -15.53 -13.46
C SER A 79 -5.38 -14.73 -12.32
N ILE A 80 -5.99 -13.57 -12.62
CA ILE A 80 -6.77 -12.78 -11.65
C ILE A 80 -7.91 -13.60 -11.09
N LYS A 81 -8.69 -14.24 -11.98
CA LYS A 81 -9.81 -15.10 -11.55
C LYS A 81 -9.33 -16.23 -10.66
N ALA A 82 -8.30 -16.97 -11.07
CA ALA A 82 -7.77 -18.10 -10.30
C ALA A 82 -7.26 -17.67 -8.92
N LEU A 83 -6.61 -16.51 -8.80
CA LEU A 83 -6.17 -15.97 -7.52
C LEU A 83 -7.38 -15.56 -6.65
N ASN A 84 -8.32 -14.80 -7.20
CA ASN A 84 -9.49 -14.32 -6.44
C ASN A 84 -10.40 -15.46 -5.99
N ASP A 85 -10.54 -16.53 -6.76
CA ASP A 85 -11.29 -17.73 -6.36
C ASP A 85 -10.69 -18.43 -5.10
N THR A 86 -9.42 -18.16 -4.78
CA THR A 86 -8.75 -18.69 -3.60
C THR A 86 -8.65 -17.73 -2.43
N MET A 87 -9.03 -16.47 -2.64
CA MET A 87 -8.88 -15.41 -1.64
C MET A 87 -10.12 -15.29 -0.76
N VAL A 88 -9.89 -14.81 0.48
CA VAL A 88 -10.96 -14.46 1.40
C VAL A 88 -11.41 -13.04 1.15
N GLU A 89 -12.62 -12.70 1.58
CA GLU A 89 -13.07 -11.32 1.61
C GLU A 89 -12.06 -10.41 2.33
N GLY A 90 -11.75 -9.28 1.71
CA GLY A 90 -10.80 -8.29 2.23
C GLY A 90 -9.42 -8.32 1.56
N VAL A 91 -9.17 -9.27 0.65
CA VAL A 91 -8.03 -9.26 -0.28
C VAL A 91 -8.52 -9.56 -1.68
N GLU A 92 -8.21 -8.69 -2.63
CA GLU A 92 -8.65 -8.81 -4.02
C GLU A 92 -7.52 -8.44 -4.98
N VAL A 93 -7.19 -9.31 -5.91
CA VAL A 93 -6.28 -9.00 -7.02
C VAL A 93 -7.05 -8.26 -8.11
N THR A 94 -6.56 -7.07 -8.46
CA THR A 94 -7.19 -6.20 -9.47
C THR A 94 -6.43 -6.16 -10.79
N GLU A 95 -5.12 -6.38 -10.76
CA GLU A 95 -4.30 -6.42 -11.97
C GLU A 95 -3.25 -7.54 -11.87
N TYR A 96 -2.93 -8.11 -13.05
CA TYR A 96 -1.88 -9.11 -13.22
C TYR A 96 -1.19 -8.83 -14.55
N VAL A 97 -0.02 -8.21 -14.51
CA VAL A 97 0.65 -7.64 -15.68
C VAL A 97 2.01 -8.29 -15.89
N LYS A 98 2.22 -8.82 -17.10
CA LYS A 98 3.53 -9.28 -17.52
C LYS A 98 4.46 -8.08 -17.76
N LEU A 99 5.61 -8.09 -17.11
CA LEU A 99 6.60 -7.05 -17.22
C LEU A 99 7.66 -7.41 -18.27
N PRO A 100 8.31 -6.40 -18.88
CA PRO A 100 9.51 -6.63 -19.70
C PRO A 100 10.67 -7.12 -18.81
N ASP A 101 11.64 -7.82 -19.40
CA ASP A 101 12.74 -8.45 -18.67
C ASP A 101 13.60 -7.43 -17.89
N ASN A 102 13.74 -6.21 -18.42
CA ASN A 102 14.49 -5.11 -17.81
C ASN A 102 13.64 -4.24 -16.86
N ALA A 103 12.43 -4.66 -16.51
CA ALA A 103 11.58 -3.89 -15.59
C ALA A 103 12.23 -3.75 -14.22
N LYS A 104 12.16 -2.54 -13.68
CA LYS A 104 12.51 -2.27 -12.28
C LYS A 104 11.50 -2.92 -11.34
N THR A 105 11.92 -3.26 -10.12
CA THR A 105 11.02 -3.81 -9.10
C THR A 105 10.00 -2.76 -8.66
N ALA A 106 8.80 -3.20 -8.23
CA ALA A 106 7.78 -2.31 -7.69
C ALA A 106 8.33 -1.47 -6.52
N MET A 107 9.11 -2.09 -5.63
CA MET A 107 9.76 -1.40 -4.50
C MET A 107 10.64 -0.21 -4.94
N SER A 108 11.33 -0.31 -6.08
CA SER A 108 12.18 0.77 -6.59
C SER A 108 11.43 1.83 -7.41
N MET A 109 10.17 1.59 -7.73
CA MET A 109 9.36 2.47 -8.57
C MET A 109 8.34 3.30 -7.78
N VAL A 110 7.90 2.81 -6.63
CA VAL A 110 6.95 3.54 -5.78
C VAL A 110 7.66 4.75 -5.19
N ALA A 111 7.28 5.95 -5.61
CA ALA A 111 7.87 7.21 -5.17
C ALA A 111 6.94 8.01 -4.25
N ALA A 112 5.65 7.74 -4.31
CA ALA A 112 4.64 8.41 -3.49
C ALA A 112 3.45 7.50 -3.20
N ALA A 113 2.73 7.80 -2.14
CA ALA A 113 1.46 7.17 -1.80
C ALA A 113 0.41 8.24 -1.49
N ASP A 114 -0.82 7.96 -1.91
CA ASP A 114 -1.99 8.77 -1.64
C ASP A 114 -2.72 8.18 -0.42
N TYR A 115 -3.08 9.04 0.54
CA TYR A 115 -3.78 8.65 1.76
C TYR A 115 -5.03 9.50 1.95
N ASP A 116 -6.15 8.82 2.24
CA ASP A 116 -7.33 9.44 2.86
C ASP A 116 -7.32 9.11 4.35
N LEU A 117 -7.32 10.14 5.22
CA LEU A 117 -7.37 9.97 6.66
C LEU A 117 -8.71 10.48 7.19
N TYR A 118 -9.25 9.72 8.14
CA TYR A 118 -10.54 10.01 8.75
C TYR A 118 -10.40 10.00 10.27
N PHE A 119 -11.20 10.82 10.95
CA PHE A 119 -11.39 10.64 12.37
C PHE A 119 -12.12 9.31 12.63
N LYS A 120 -11.72 8.64 13.69
CA LYS A 120 -12.52 7.51 14.20
C LYS A 120 -13.86 8.03 14.72
N GLU A 121 -14.89 7.21 14.60
CA GLU A 121 -16.21 7.50 15.12
C GLU A 121 -16.13 7.88 16.62
N GLY A 122 -16.74 9.01 16.98
CA GLY A 122 -16.69 9.57 18.33
C GLY A 122 -15.44 10.41 18.64
N TYR A 123 -14.54 10.61 17.69
CA TYR A 123 -13.35 11.46 17.82
C TYR A 123 -13.35 12.63 16.83
N GLU A 124 -14.50 12.89 16.22
CA GLU A 124 -14.66 14.00 15.29
C GLU A 124 -14.51 15.35 16.04
N PRO A 125 -13.99 16.40 15.37
CA PRO A 125 -13.90 17.71 15.97
C PRO A 125 -15.30 18.27 16.31
N ALA A 126 -15.42 18.96 17.42
CA ALA A 126 -16.68 19.60 17.84
C ALA A 126 -17.07 20.80 16.97
N ALA A 127 -16.15 21.31 16.16
CA ALA A 127 -16.37 22.43 15.26
C ALA A 127 -17.12 21.97 14.00
N ASP A 128 -17.82 22.91 13.36
CA ASP A 128 -18.38 22.72 12.03
C ASP A 128 -17.28 22.26 11.04
N VAL A 129 -17.60 21.24 10.22
CA VAL A 129 -16.62 20.57 9.35
C VAL A 129 -15.92 21.55 8.38
N ARG A 130 -16.67 22.53 7.85
CA ARG A 130 -16.11 23.52 6.92
C ARG A 130 -15.13 24.46 7.63
N THR A 131 -15.54 25.01 8.74
CA THR A 131 -14.68 25.88 9.57
C THR A 131 -13.42 25.16 10.00
N PHE A 132 -13.54 23.89 10.40
CA PHE A 132 -12.40 23.05 10.76
C PHE A 132 -11.48 22.82 9.55
N ALA A 133 -12.04 22.42 8.39
CA ALA A 133 -11.29 22.17 7.18
C ALA A 133 -10.51 23.40 6.69
N ASP A 134 -11.17 24.56 6.69
CA ASP A 134 -10.55 25.84 6.29
C ASP A 134 -9.41 26.22 7.24
N GLY A 135 -9.61 26.06 8.54
CA GLY A 135 -8.56 26.30 9.53
C GLY A 135 -7.33 25.41 9.35
N ILE A 136 -7.53 24.12 9.03
CA ILE A 136 -6.42 23.19 8.77
C ILE A 136 -5.71 23.51 7.47
N ARG A 137 -6.44 23.86 6.40
CA ARG A 137 -5.83 24.29 5.14
C ARG A 137 -4.97 25.54 5.34
N GLN A 138 -5.52 26.55 6.04
CA GLN A 138 -4.80 27.78 6.37
C GLN A 138 -3.54 27.46 7.18
N TYR A 139 -3.64 26.66 8.25
CA TYR A 139 -2.50 26.27 9.05
C TYR A 139 -1.41 25.56 8.23
N PHE A 140 -1.79 24.64 7.35
CA PHE A 140 -0.84 23.94 6.48
C PHE A 140 -0.16 24.87 5.49
N THR A 141 -0.90 25.87 4.95
CA THR A 141 -0.39 26.82 3.97
C THR A 141 0.55 27.84 4.61
N GLU A 142 0.15 28.44 5.74
CA GLU A 142 0.89 29.51 6.41
C GLU A 142 2.15 29.02 7.11
N LYS A 143 2.15 27.80 7.63
CA LYS A 143 3.33 27.25 8.30
C LYS A 143 4.41 26.90 7.29
N GLU A 144 5.58 27.50 7.40
CA GLU A 144 6.69 27.30 6.46
C GLU A 144 7.30 25.91 6.56
N GLU A 145 7.44 25.34 7.76
CA GLU A 145 8.11 24.06 8.04
C GLU A 145 7.35 23.23 9.07
N PHE A 146 7.41 21.92 8.92
CA PHE A 146 6.93 20.92 9.93
C PHE A 146 8.12 20.12 10.42
N LEU A 147 8.93 20.69 11.28
CA LEU A 147 10.15 20.05 11.78
C LEU A 147 9.84 18.96 12.77
N ILE A 148 10.40 17.77 12.54
CA ILE A 148 10.42 16.65 13.47
C ILE A 148 11.86 16.19 13.71
N THR A 149 12.11 15.67 14.91
CA THR A 149 13.37 14.99 15.22
C THR A 149 13.15 13.49 15.14
N LYS A 150 13.71 12.86 14.11
CA LYS A 150 13.70 11.41 13.95
C LYS A 150 14.88 10.81 14.71
N GLN A 151 14.59 10.06 15.77
CA GLN A 151 15.60 9.31 16.50
C GLN A 151 15.82 7.94 15.84
N THR A 152 17.06 7.60 15.61
CA THR A 152 17.49 6.27 15.21
C THR A 152 18.40 5.69 16.30
N LYS A 153 18.68 4.39 16.27
CA LYS A 153 19.59 3.76 17.25
C LYS A 153 20.99 4.39 17.30
N LYS A 154 21.38 5.17 16.29
CA LYS A 154 22.75 5.70 16.15
C LYS A 154 22.85 7.22 16.00
N SER A 155 21.73 7.90 15.71
CA SER A 155 21.73 9.34 15.43
C SER A 155 20.34 9.96 15.56
N GLU A 156 20.34 11.27 15.79
CA GLU A 156 19.15 12.10 15.65
C GLU A 156 19.26 12.92 14.36
N LYS A 157 18.15 13.03 13.63
CA LYS A 157 18.07 13.84 12.42
C LYS A 157 16.83 14.70 12.46
N VAL A 158 17.00 16.00 12.37
CA VAL A 158 15.90 16.94 12.14
C VAL A 158 15.54 16.89 10.67
N MET A 159 14.26 16.77 10.37
CA MET A 159 13.73 16.78 9.01
C MET A 159 12.43 17.56 8.94
N ASP A 160 12.22 18.24 7.82
CA ASP A 160 10.99 18.97 7.53
C ASP A 160 10.03 18.02 6.77
N LEU A 161 8.91 17.71 7.40
CA LEU A 161 7.88 16.87 6.80
C LEU A 161 7.14 17.57 5.65
N LYS A 162 7.09 18.91 5.63
CA LYS A 162 6.38 19.65 4.58
C LYS A 162 6.93 19.35 3.19
N GLN A 163 8.24 19.17 3.07
CA GLN A 163 8.92 18.81 1.83
C GLN A 163 8.59 17.40 1.33
N LEU A 164 8.10 16.52 2.22
CA LEU A 164 7.69 15.16 1.89
C LEU A 164 6.21 15.05 1.50
N VAL A 165 5.46 16.14 1.61
CA VAL A 165 4.04 16.21 1.25
C VAL A 165 3.92 16.87 -0.11
N TYR A 166 3.58 16.08 -1.13
CA TYR A 166 3.42 16.57 -2.50
C TYR A 166 2.07 17.19 -2.77
N ALA A 167 1.03 16.75 -2.06
CA ALA A 167 -0.30 17.35 -2.10
C ALA A 167 -0.98 17.18 -0.74
N PHE A 168 -1.78 18.18 -0.38
CA PHE A 168 -2.60 18.17 0.82
C PHE A 168 -3.93 18.86 0.54
N ASP A 169 -5.02 18.27 0.95
CA ASP A 169 -6.35 18.89 0.96
C ASP A 169 -7.19 18.35 2.12
N VAL A 170 -8.22 19.11 2.49
CA VAL A 170 -9.23 18.69 3.44
C VAL A 170 -10.60 18.88 2.79
N SER A 171 -11.35 17.83 2.63
CA SER A 171 -12.69 17.83 2.04
C SER A 171 -13.72 17.33 3.05
N GLU A 172 -14.98 17.50 2.72
CA GLU A 172 -16.09 16.89 3.42
C GLU A 172 -16.61 15.68 2.65
N ARG A 173 -16.76 14.55 3.32
CA ARG A 173 -17.40 13.35 2.78
C ARG A 173 -18.34 12.77 3.83
N ASP A 174 -19.62 12.65 3.50
CA ASP A 174 -20.67 12.15 4.40
C ASP A 174 -20.72 12.90 5.76
N GLY A 175 -20.57 14.23 5.74
CA GLY A 175 -20.60 15.08 6.92
C GLY A 175 -19.35 15.00 7.80
N ARG A 176 -18.27 14.39 7.32
CA ARG A 176 -17.01 14.21 8.06
C ARG A 176 -15.83 14.83 7.30
N PRO A 177 -14.85 15.41 8.02
CA PRO A 177 -13.64 15.90 7.38
C PRO A 177 -12.77 14.70 6.92
N VAL A 178 -12.30 14.77 5.68
CA VAL A 178 -11.37 13.82 5.08
C VAL A 178 -10.10 14.56 4.71
N PHE A 179 -8.97 14.10 5.20
CA PHE A 179 -7.66 14.63 4.88
C PHE A 179 -7.06 13.80 3.76
N TYR A 180 -6.86 14.42 2.63
CA TYR A 180 -6.07 13.85 1.55
C TYR A 180 -4.61 14.25 1.69
N LEU A 181 -3.73 13.27 1.61
CA LEU A 181 -2.28 13.47 1.62
C LEU A 181 -1.65 12.65 0.50
N LYS A 182 -0.83 13.28 -0.32
CA LYS A 182 0.13 12.60 -1.19
C LYS A 182 1.51 12.80 -0.63
N VAL A 183 2.15 11.74 -0.19
CA VAL A 183 3.44 11.81 0.49
C VAL A 183 4.50 10.94 -0.17
N SER A 184 5.76 11.36 0.00
CA SER A 184 6.93 10.55 -0.39
C SER A 184 6.95 9.23 0.40
N THR A 185 7.36 8.16 -0.28
CA THR A 185 7.55 6.82 0.31
C THR A 185 9.01 6.48 0.53
#